data_0d4f0149f015c980ad80c28c421c99d4
#
_entry.id   0d4f0149f015c980ad80c28c421c99d4
#
_cell.length_a   1.000
_cell.length_b   1.000
_cell.length_c   1.000
_cell.angle_alpha   90.00
_cell.angle_beta   90.00
_cell.angle_gamma   90.00
#
_symmetry.space_group_name_H-M   'P 1'
#
loop_
_entity.id
_entity.type
_entity.pdbx_description
1 polymer ?
#
loop_
_entity_poly.entity_id
_entity_poly.type
_entity_poly.pdbx_seq_one_letter_code
_entity_poly.pdbx_strand_id
1 'polypeptide(L)'
;MNQGYPTREVLPFGEVSVAAADINTSSTGATATTFTFPSPVFLRENEEYAFVVKSNSIDYTIYSARMGEKTLDDSRLVSKQPVLGSMFKSQNASSWTPEQMEDVKCKINVASFDTTKTGTVTLIR
;
A
#
# COMPACT_ATOMS: atom_id res chain seq x y z
N MET A 1 11.24 -6.36 -4.06
CA MET A 1 11.49 -5.61 -5.30
C MET A 1 12.80 -6.06 -5.92
N ASN A 2 12.91 -5.94 -7.20
CA ASN A 2 14.14 -6.25 -7.92
C ASN A 2 14.48 -5.10 -8.87
N GLN A 3 15.71 -4.56 -8.78
CA GLN A 3 16.17 -3.41 -9.57
C GLN A 3 15.21 -2.19 -9.53
N GLY A 4 14.57 -1.95 -8.40
CA GLY A 4 13.62 -0.87 -8.22
C GLY A 4 12.20 -1.13 -8.75
N TYR A 5 11.89 -2.34 -9.22
CA TYR A 5 10.57 -2.74 -9.71
C TYR A 5 9.91 -3.78 -8.80
N PRO A 6 8.56 -3.75 -8.67
CA PRO A 6 7.84 -4.80 -7.97
C PRO A 6 8.04 -6.17 -8.62
N THR A 7 8.11 -7.21 -7.81
CA THR A 7 8.21 -8.60 -8.25
C THR A 7 6.89 -9.33 -7.98
N ARG A 8 6.78 -10.57 -8.44
CA ARG A 8 5.62 -11.43 -8.14
C ARG A 8 5.74 -12.18 -6.82
N GLU A 9 6.87 -12.08 -6.15
CA GLU A 9 7.10 -12.72 -4.86
C GLU A 9 6.29 -12.02 -3.78
N VAL A 10 5.46 -12.78 -3.07
CA VAL A 10 4.64 -12.30 -1.96
C VAL A 10 5.28 -12.78 -0.66
N LEU A 11 5.45 -11.85 0.28
CA LEU A 11 5.97 -12.18 1.60
C LEU A 11 4.98 -13.07 2.38
N PRO A 12 5.47 -13.92 3.31
CA PRO A 12 4.59 -14.67 4.19
C PRO A 12 3.59 -13.75 4.89
N PHE A 13 2.30 -14.13 4.89
CA PHE A 13 1.16 -13.33 5.38
C PHE A 13 0.93 -12.00 4.66
N GLY A 14 1.61 -11.76 3.55
CA GLY A 14 1.61 -10.50 2.80
C GLY A 14 0.46 -10.37 1.80
N GLU A 15 -0.62 -11.11 1.95
CA GLU A 15 -1.78 -11.06 1.06
C GLU A 15 -3.08 -10.98 1.85
N VAL A 16 -3.97 -10.08 1.43
CA VAL A 16 -5.29 -9.92 2.02
C VAL A 16 -6.27 -9.46 0.95
N SER A 17 -7.50 -9.94 1.02
CA SER A 17 -8.60 -9.51 0.16
C SER A 17 -9.68 -8.82 0.97
N VAL A 18 -10.25 -7.77 0.42
CA VAL A 18 -11.40 -7.05 0.99
C VAL A 18 -12.57 -7.16 0.02
N ALA A 19 -13.73 -7.56 0.54
CA ALA A 19 -14.95 -7.67 -0.27
C ALA A 19 -15.42 -6.28 -0.73
N ALA A 20 -16.08 -6.24 -1.89
CA ALA A 20 -16.59 -4.98 -2.45
C ALA A 20 -17.52 -4.23 -1.48
N ALA A 21 -18.32 -4.96 -0.70
CA ALA A 21 -19.21 -4.37 0.31
C ALA A 21 -18.49 -3.68 1.47
N ASP A 22 -17.24 -4.05 1.73
CA ASP A 22 -16.41 -3.50 2.82
C ASP A 22 -15.51 -2.36 2.36
N ILE A 23 -15.57 -2.00 1.09
CA ILE A 23 -14.82 -0.87 0.54
C ILE A 23 -15.57 0.42 0.83
N ASN A 24 -14.89 1.31 1.55
CA ASN A 24 -15.43 2.64 1.83
C ASN A 24 -15.17 3.59 0.65
N THR A 25 -16.17 4.42 0.37
CA THR A 25 -16.07 5.46 -0.65
C THR A 25 -16.16 6.84 -0.01
N SER A 26 -15.52 7.82 -0.63
CA SER A 26 -15.52 9.19 -0.14
C SER A 26 -15.31 10.15 -1.30
N SER A 27 -16.02 11.27 -1.30
CA SER A 27 -15.81 12.34 -2.27
C SER A 27 -14.54 13.16 -2.01
N THR A 28 -14.01 13.10 -0.80
CA THR A 28 -12.84 13.87 -0.36
C THR A 28 -11.59 13.02 -0.08
N GLY A 29 -11.74 11.70 -0.15
CA GLY A 29 -10.69 10.77 0.25
C GLY A 29 -10.43 10.73 1.76
N ALA A 30 -11.37 11.20 2.58
CA ALA A 30 -11.22 11.24 4.04
C ALA A 30 -11.51 9.90 4.71
N THR A 31 -12.32 9.04 4.07
CA THR A 31 -12.69 7.74 4.61
C THR A 31 -11.83 6.65 4.01
N ALA A 32 -11.02 6.00 4.82
CA ALA A 32 -10.12 4.95 4.39
C ALA A 32 -10.80 3.57 4.34
N THR A 33 -10.36 2.73 3.42
CA THR A 33 -10.59 1.29 3.46
C THR A 33 -9.38 0.63 4.08
N THR A 34 -9.58 -0.15 5.13
CA THR A 34 -8.50 -0.81 5.86
C THR A 34 -8.28 -2.23 5.36
N PHE A 35 -7.05 -2.52 5.01
CA PHE A 35 -6.57 -3.86 4.67
C PHE A 35 -5.74 -4.38 5.85
N THR A 36 -6.25 -5.41 6.53
CA THR A 36 -5.55 -5.99 7.67
C THR A 36 -5.04 -7.37 7.30
N PHE A 37 -3.73 -7.53 7.28
CA PHE A 37 -3.10 -8.82 7.01
C PHE A 37 -3.42 -9.82 8.14
N PRO A 38 -3.49 -11.13 7.83
CA PRO A 38 -3.83 -12.15 8.82
C PRO A 38 -2.81 -12.26 9.95
N SER A 39 -1.59 -11.81 9.71
CA SER A 39 -0.51 -11.75 10.69
C SER A 39 0.42 -10.60 10.33
N PRO A 40 1.19 -10.04 11.28
CA PRO A 40 2.20 -9.06 10.95
C PRO A 40 3.19 -9.58 9.91
N VAL A 41 3.48 -8.75 8.92
CA VAL A 41 4.43 -9.07 7.84
C VAL A 41 5.81 -8.58 8.24
N PHE A 42 6.79 -9.48 8.25
CA PHE A 42 8.15 -9.14 8.60
C PHE A 42 8.86 -8.46 7.42
N LEU A 43 9.41 -7.28 7.68
CA LEU A 43 10.23 -6.52 6.74
C LEU A 43 11.65 -6.41 7.27
N ARG A 44 12.62 -6.67 6.41
CA ARG A 44 14.03 -6.51 6.76
C ARG A 44 14.45 -5.06 6.63
N GLU A 45 15.37 -4.67 7.47
CA GLU A 45 16.00 -3.36 7.42
C GLU A 45 16.82 -3.20 6.13
N ASN A 46 16.81 -2.01 5.56
CA ASN A 46 17.54 -1.65 4.34
C ASN A 46 17.17 -2.44 3.08
N GLU A 47 15.97 -3.02 3.04
CA GLU A 47 15.42 -3.63 1.84
C GLU A 47 14.21 -2.84 1.33
N GLU A 48 14.03 -2.83 0.02
CA GLU A 48 12.90 -2.18 -0.63
C GLU A 48 11.74 -3.16 -0.81
N TYR A 49 10.55 -2.70 -0.47
CA TYR A 49 9.31 -3.46 -0.60
C TYR A 49 8.27 -2.63 -1.35
N ALA A 50 7.32 -3.32 -1.96
CA ALA A 50 6.17 -2.70 -2.58
C ALA A 50 4.88 -3.30 -2.02
N PHE A 51 3.89 -2.48 -1.77
CA PHE A 51 2.53 -2.96 -1.62
C PHE A 51 1.78 -2.78 -2.94
N VAL A 52 1.03 -3.80 -3.33
CA VAL A 52 0.35 -3.85 -4.62
C VAL A 52 -1.15 -3.97 -4.38
N VAL A 53 -1.90 -3.02 -4.91
CA VAL A 53 -3.36 -3.07 -4.90
C VAL A 53 -3.82 -3.63 -6.24
N LYS A 54 -4.63 -4.69 -6.18
CA LYS A 54 -5.17 -5.37 -7.37
C LYS A 54 -6.69 -5.35 -7.34
N SER A 55 -7.27 -5.23 -8.50
CA SER A 55 -8.71 -5.38 -8.71
C SER A 55 -8.97 -6.12 -10.02
N ASN A 56 -10.05 -6.88 -10.06
CA ASN A 56 -10.59 -7.48 -11.28
C ASN A 56 -11.63 -6.60 -11.97
N SER A 57 -11.87 -5.39 -11.48
CA SER A 57 -12.80 -4.42 -12.04
C SER A 57 -12.11 -3.09 -12.27
N ILE A 58 -12.51 -2.38 -13.33
CA ILE A 58 -12.08 -1.02 -13.64
C ILE A 58 -12.84 0.05 -12.86
N ASP A 59 -13.88 -0.33 -12.12
CA ASP A 59 -14.73 0.61 -11.39
C ASP A 59 -14.11 1.13 -10.10
N TYR A 60 -13.08 0.46 -9.60
CA TYR A 60 -12.36 0.89 -8.40
C TYR A 60 -11.36 1.97 -8.71
N THR A 61 -11.38 3.02 -7.90
CA THR A 61 -10.45 4.14 -7.98
C THR A 61 -9.76 4.36 -6.64
N ILE A 62 -8.56 4.94 -6.69
CA ILE A 62 -7.75 5.26 -5.53
C ILE A 62 -7.40 6.74 -5.59
N TYR A 63 -7.49 7.43 -4.46
CA TYR A 63 -7.03 8.80 -4.37
C TYR A 63 -5.50 8.87 -4.47
N SER A 64 -5.05 9.77 -5.31
CA SER A 64 -3.63 10.08 -5.49
C SER A 64 -3.41 11.58 -5.51
N ALA A 65 -2.17 11.99 -5.32
CA ALA A 65 -1.74 13.38 -5.47
C ALA A 65 -0.71 13.45 -6.59
N ARG A 66 -0.94 14.38 -7.52
CA ARG A 66 -0.02 14.63 -8.65
C ARG A 66 0.64 15.98 -8.50
N MET A 67 1.95 16.01 -8.68
CA MET A 67 2.72 17.23 -8.61
C MET A 67 2.24 18.25 -9.66
N GLY A 68 2.01 19.49 -9.21
CA GLY A 68 1.54 20.57 -10.07
C GLY A 68 0.04 20.66 -10.26
N GLU A 69 -0.73 19.68 -9.78
CA GLU A 69 -2.19 19.73 -9.76
C GLU A 69 -2.72 20.37 -8.48
N LYS A 70 -3.93 20.88 -8.53
CA LYS A 70 -4.60 21.45 -7.37
C LYS A 70 -5.10 20.38 -6.43
N THR A 71 -5.19 20.73 -5.15
CA THR A 71 -5.87 19.93 -4.14
C THR A 71 -7.38 19.85 -4.42
N LEU A 72 -8.09 18.89 -3.82
CA LEU A 72 -9.52 18.70 -4.04
C LEU A 72 -10.37 19.93 -3.69
N ASP A 73 -9.90 20.76 -2.77
CA ASP A 73 -10.56 22.02 -2.38
C ASP A 73 -10.08 23.25 -3.18
N ASP A 74 -9.28 23.04 -4.21
CA ASP A 74 -8.67 24.09 -5.05
C ASP A 74 -7.83 25.14 -4.29
N SER A 75 -7.53 24.90 -3.01
CA SER A 75 -6.86 25.89 -2.16
C SER A 75 -5.35 25.95 -2.37
N ARG A 76 -4.72 24.87 -2.86
CA ARG A 76 -3.27 24.75 -3.00
C ARG A 76 -2.88 23.93 -4.22
N LEU A 77 -1.64 24.14 -4.67
CA LEU A 77 -0.98 23.23 -5.62
C LEU A 77 -0.20 22.17 -4.85
N VAL A 78 -0.20 20.96 -5.37
CA VAL A 78 0.62 19.86 -4.85
C VAL A 78 2.07 20.15 -5.22
N SER A 79 2.91 20.48 -4.24
CA SER A 79 4.30 20.85 -4.41
C SER A 79 5.30 19.82 -3.86
N LYS A 80 4.83 18.84 -3.11
CA LYS A 80 5.63 17.76 -2.53
C LYS A 80 4.93 16.42 -2.65
N GLN A 81 5.71 15.36 -2.88
CA GLN A 81 5.24 14.01 -2.72
C GLN A 81 5.33 13.62 -1.24
N PRO A 82 4.24 13.13 -0.64
CA PRO A 82 4.21 12.85 0.79
C PRO A 82 4.95 11.56 1.19
N VAL A 83 5.19 10.66 0.24
CA VAL A 83 5.79 9.35 0.50
C VAL A 83 7.11 9.23 -0.26
N LEU A 84 8.14 8.73 0.43
CA LEU A 84 9.40 8.36 -0.21
C LEU A 84 9.20 7.04 -0.96
N GLY A 85 9.67 6.98 -2.19
CA GLY A 85 9.53 5.84 -3.07
C GLY A 85 8.90 6.22 -4.40
N SER A 86 8.58 5.22 -5.20
CA SER A 86 8.00 5.42 -6.53
C SER A 86 6.65 4.70 -6.63
N MET A 87 5.71 5.35 -7.27
CA MET A 87 4.45 4.75 -7.66
C MET A 87 4.63 4.04 -9.02
N PHE A 88 3.99 2.90 -9.16
CA PHE A 88 3.97 2.14 -10.41
C PHE A 88 2.53 1.83 -10.81
N LYS A 89 2.27 1.84 -12.10
CA LYS A 89 1.00 1.41 -12.69
C LYS A 89 1.20 0.16 -13.53
N SER A 90 0.24 -0.75 -13.49
CA SER A 90 0.26 -1.97 -14.27
C SER A 90 -1.15 -2.40 -14.66
N GLN A 91 -1.28 -2.97 -15.84
CA GLN A 91 -2.53 -3.58 -16.30
C GLN A 91 -2.57 -5.10 -16.07
N ASN A 92 -1.42 -5.74 -15.93
CA ASN A 92 -1.28 -7.20 -15.85
C ASN A 92 -0.57 -7.70 -14.58
N ALA A 93 -0.24 -6.80 -13.65
CA ALA A 93 0.51 -7.08 -12.44
C ALA A 93 1.89 -7.75 -12.67
N SER A 94 2.43 -7.61 -13.86
CA SER A 94 3.72 -8.18 -14.26
C SER A 94 4.66 -7.14 -14.84
N SER A 95 4.14 -6.26 -15.68
CA SER A 95 4.87 -5.16 -16.28
C SER A 95 4.47 -3.86 -15.59
N TRP A 96 5.45 -3.11 -15.13
CA TRP A 96 5.26 -1.95 -14.29
C TRP A 96 5.80 -0.70 -14.96
N THR A 97 4.97 0.34 -15.01
CA THR A 97 5.38 1.66 -15.51
C THR A 97 5.54 2.60 -14.32
N PRO A 98 6.73 3.16 -14.10
CA PRO A 98 6.95 4.11 -13.01
C PRO A 98 6.23 5.43 -13.28
N GLU A 99 5.67 6.01 -12.21
CA GLU A 99 5.00 7.30 -12.22
C GLU A 99 5.61 8.17 -11.14
N GLN A 100 6.56 9.02 -11.52
CA GLN A 100 7.38 9.80 -10.57
C GLN A 100 6.68 11.04 -10.02
N MET A 101 5.65 11.52 -10.72
CA MET A 101 4.96 12.76 -10.37
C MET A 101 3.69 12.53 -9.55
N GLU A 102 3.38 11.30 -9.22
CA GLU A 102 2.14 10.92 -8.59
C GLU A 102 2.38 9.95 -7.43
N ASP A 103 1.66 10.15 -6.32
CA ASP A 103 1.69 9.27 -5.15
C ASP A 103 0.28 8.88 -4.73
N VAL A 104 0.15 7.64 -4.25
CA VAL A 104 -1.11 7.10 -3.73
C VAL A 104 -1.35 7.61 -2.31
N LYS A 105 -2.57 8.02 -2.02
CA LYS A 105 -2.98 8.32 -0.65
C LYS A 105 -3.11 7.04 0.16
N CYS A 106 -2.24 6.84 1.12
CA CYS A 106 -2.24 5.66 1.97
C CYS A 106 -1.78 5.97 3.40
N LYS A 107 -2.09 5.06 4.30
CA LYS A 107 -1.58 5.03 5.67
C LYS A 107 -1.12 3.62 5.97
N ILE A 108 0.11 3.47 6.42
CA ILE A 108 0.68 2.17 6.77
C ILE A 108 0.79 2.10 8.29
N ASN A 109 0.15 1.10 8.88
CA ASN A 109 0.25 0.80 10.30
C ASN A 109 1.23 -0.35 10.51
N VAL A 110 2.10 -0.19 11.48
CA VAL A 110 3.05 -1.22 11.89
C VAL A 110 2.59 -1.91 13.16
N ALA A 111 2.96 -3.18 13.34
CA ALA A 111 2.68 -3.90 14.56
C ALA A 111 3.54 -3.35 15.72
N SER A 112 2.92 -3.18 16.88
CA SER A 112 3.59 -2.85 18.11
C SER A 112 3.53 -4.06 19.05
N PHE A 113 4.70 -4.54 19.47
CA PHE A 113 4.81 -5.72 20.34
C PHE A 113 5.03 -5.30 21.79
N ASP A 114 4.31 -5.97 22.68
CA ASP A 114 4.53 -5.83 24.13
C ASP A 114 5.74 -6.68 24.54
N THR A 115 6.89 -6.04 24.69
CA THR A 115 8.15 -6.69 25.04
C THR A 115 8.22 -7.14 26.48
N THR A 116 7.22 -6.81 27.33
CA THR A 116 7.15 -7.26 28.72
C THR A 116 6.52 -8.64 28.87
N LYS A 117 5.90 -9.17 27.81
CA LYS A 117 5.26 -10.49 27.78
C LYS A 117 6.11 -11.49 27.03
N THR A 118 6.06 -12.72 27.48
CA THR A 118 6.73 -13.84 26.84
C THR A 118 5.72 -14.89 26.38
N GLY A 119 6.03 -15.59 25.30
CA GLY A 119 5.25 -16.72 24.80
C GLY A 119 6.11 -17.97 24.73
N THR A 120 5.47 -19.12 24.63
CA THR A 120 6.14 -20.42 24.46
C THR A 120 5.79 -21.00 23.10
N VAL A 121 6.79 -21.42 22.36
CA VAL A 121 6.61 -22.14 21.10
C VAL A 121 7.10 -23.57 21.29
N THR A 122 6.23 -24.53 20.97
CA THR A 122 6.59 -25.96 20.98
C THR A 122 6.77 -26.41 19.54
N LEU A 123 7.97 -26.90 19.22
CA LEU A 123 8.28 -27.46 17.93
C LEU A 123 8.13 -28.98 17.99
N ILE A 124 7.37 -29.53 17.05
CA ILE A 124 7.14 -30.95 16.91
C ILE A 124 7.91 -31.46 15.70
N ARG A 125 8.66 -32.56 15.90
CA ARG A 125 9.38 -33.26 14.82
C ARG A 125 8.43 -34.12 13.98
#